data_7a27ffd1e05157002d547133d4c93c7d
#
_entry.id   7a27ffd1e05157002d547133d4c93c7d
#
_cell.length_a   1.000
_cell.length_b   1.000
_cell.length_c   1.000
_cell.angle_alpha   90.00
_cell.angle_beta   90.00
_cell.angle_gamma   90.00
#
_symmetry.space_group_name_H-M   'P 1'
#
loop_
_entity.id
_entity.type
_entity.pdbx_description
1 polymer ?
#
loop_
_entity_poly.entity_id
_entity_poly.type
_entity_poly.pdbx_seq_one_letter_code
_entity_poly.pdbx_strand_id
1 'polypeptide(L)'
;VSKSLMQTRMIKSKEEIEIIKNGARIADIGGEEIVKNIKVGESELEIAIAGRDRMEREIAKTYPDAEYMDTWVWFQSGINTDGAHNPKTSRKLMTGDILSLNTFPMISGYYTALERTLFVDKIDDASLKAWEANIKVHKRGLELIKPGVKCSDICFELNELFAELGYLHYRTFGYGHSFGVLSHFYGREAGLELREDINTVLEENMVVS
;
A
#
# COMPACT_ATOMS: atom_id res chain seq x y z
N VAL A 1 20.02 10.22 8.65
CA VAL A 1 20.47 8.90 8.13
C VAL A 1 21.35 9.18 6.93
N SER A 2 22.57 8.59 6.86
CA SER A 2 23.49 8.84 5.76
C SER A 2 22.99 8.22 4.44
N LYS A 3 23.36 8.84 3.31
CA LYS A 3 23.05 8.32 1.97
C LYS A 3 23.52 6.87 1.80
N SER A 4 24.70 6.55 2.32
CA SER A 4 25.28 5.20 2.27
C SER A 4 24.41 4.16 3.01
N LEU A 5 23.86 4.51 4.17
CA LEU A 5 22.97 3.61 4.92
C LEU A 5 21.67 3.36 4.17
N MET A 6 21.10 4.39 3.52
CA MET A 6 19.92 4.21 2.67
C MET A 6 20.20 3.29 1.47
N GLN A 7 21.33 3.47 0.81
CA GLN A 7 21.74 2.60 -0.30
C GLN A 7 21.91 1.14 0.13
N THR A 8 22.56 0.90 1.29
CA THR A 8 22.69 -0.46 1.82
C THR A 8 21.36 -1.13 2.07
N ARG A 9 20.33 -0.38 2.51
CA ARG A 9 19.01 -0.90 2.80
C ARG A 9 18.12 -1.14 1.57
N MET A 10 18.46 -0.54 0.42
CA MET A 10 17.65 -0.70 -0.80
C MET A 10 17.62 -2.14 -1.28
N ILE A 11 18.77 -2.84 -1.22
CA ILE A 11 18.89 -4.23 -1.66
C ILE A 11 18.78 -5.13 -0.44
N LYS A 12 17.74 -5.93 -0.40
CA LYS A 12 17.40 -6.82 0.72
C LYS A 12 18.16 -8.15 0.65
N SER A 13 18.52 -8.71 1.80
CA SER A 13 19.01 -10.08 1.89
C SER A 13 17.86 -11.07 1.62
N LYS A 14 18.19 -12.35 1.49
CA LYS A 14 17.18 -13.40 1.34
C LYS A 14 16.29 -13.53 2.57
N GLU A 15 16.86 -13.37 3.75
CA GLU A 15 16.14 -13.41 5.03
C GLU A 15 15.18 -12.23 5.16
N GLU A 16 15.60 -11.03 4.80
CA GLU A 16 14.74 -9.84 4.77
C GLU A 16 13.57 -10.02 3.81
N ILE A 17 13.83 -10.56 2.61
CA ILE A 17 12.79 -10.84 1.63
C ILE A 17 11.77 -11.86 2.15
N GLU A 18 12.19 -12.92 2.84
CA GLU A 18 11.27 -13.90 3.41
C GLU A 18 10.39 -13.29 4.52
N ILE A 19 10.94 -12.40 5.35
CA ILE A 19 10.14 -11.64 6.33
C ILE A 19 9.10 -10.76 5.62
N ILE A 20 9.51 -10.03 4.58
CA ILE A 20 8.63 -9.15 3.81
C ILE A 20 7.53 -9.95 3.10
N LYS A 21 7.83 -11.09 2.49
CA LYS A 21 6.84 -11.98 1.87
C LYS A 21 5.81 -12.49 2.89
N ASN A 22 6.25 -12.90 4.06
CA ASN A 22 5.34 -13.31 5.14
C ASN A 22 4.51 -12.13 5.64
N GLY A 23 5.10 -10.93 5.74
CA GLY A 23 4.37 -9.70 6.03
C GLY A 23 3.27 -9.43 5.00
N ALA A 24 3.58 -9.56 3.71
CA ALA A 24 2.60 -9.40 2.64
C ALA A 24 1.44 -10.41 2.76
N ARG A 25 1.73 -11.69 3.04
CA ARG A 25 0.70 -12.70 3.31
C ARG A 25 -0.17 -12.34 4.52
N ILE A 26 0.42 -11.77 5.55
CA ILE A 26 -0.32 -11.34 6.75
C ILE A 26 -1.15 -10.10 6.44
N ALA A 27 -0.66 -9.18 5.60
CA ALA A 27 -1.43 -8.05 5.12
C ALA A 27 -2.69 -8.50 4.36
N ASP A 28 -2.56 -9.51 3.49
CA ASP A 28 -3.71 -10.11 2.79
C ASP A 28 -4.73 -10.71 3.77
N ILE A 29 -4.28 -11.45 4.80
CA ILE A 29 -5.15 -12.02 5.84
C ILE A 29 -5.92 -10.91 6.59
N GLY A 30 -5.26 -9.80 6.89
CA GLY A 30 -5.89 -8.62 7.50
C GLY A 30 -6.91 -7.97 6.56
N GLY A 31 -6.55 -7.84 5.28
CA GLY A 31 -7.44 -7.32 4.24
C GLY A 31 -8.67 -8.18 4.04
N GLU A 32 -8.54 -9.50 4.00
CA GLU A 32 -9.67 -10.43 3.94
C GLU A 32 -10.61 -10.29 5.14
N GLU A 33 -10.06 -10.12 6.33
CA GLU A 33 -10.86 -9.93 7.54
C GLU A 33 -11.61 -8.60 7.51
N ILE A 34 -10.97 -7.53 7.03
CA ILE A 34 -11.64 -6.24 6.80
C ILE A 34 -12.81 -6.41 5.84
N VAL A 35 -12.59 -7.04 4.68
CA VAL A 35 -13.65 -7.26 3.67
C VAL A 35 -14.85 -7.99 4.24
N LYS A 36 -14.65 -9.02 5.08
CA LYS A 36 -15.74 -9.76 5.74
C LYS A 36 -16.59 -8.89 6.68
N ASN A 37 -15.99 -7.83 7.24
CA ASN A 37 -16.64 -6.93 8.18
C ASN A 37 -17.27 -5.70 7.50
N ILE A 38 -17.08 -5.50 6.19
CA ILE A 38 -17.71 -4.40 5.46
C ILE A 38 -19.21 -4.65 5.36
N LYS A 39 -19.99 -3.81 6.03
CA LYS A 39 -21.46 -3.78 5.94
C LYS A 39 -21.99 -2.38 6.26
N VAL A 40 -23.08 -2.00 5.65
CA VAL A 40 -23.78 -0.74 5.96
C VAL A 40 -24.08 -0.66 7.47
N GLY A 41 -23.77 0.49 8.06
CA GLY A 41 -23.98 0.76 9.48
C GLY A 41 -22.85 0.33 10.41
N GLU A 42 -21.85 -0.41 9.92
CA GLU A 42 -20.61 -0.66 10.69
C GLU A 42 -19.70 0.56 10.69
N SER A 43 -18.86 0.72 11.71
CA SER A 43 -17.94 1.85 11.79
C SER A 43 -16.57 1.55 11.19
N GLU A 44 -15.91 2.59 10.65
CA GLU A 44 -14.52 2.51 10.20
C GLU A 44 -13.61 1.92 11.29
N LEU A 45 -13.83 2.35 12.54
CA LEU A 45 -13.04 1.92 13.69
C LEU A 45 -13.16 0.41 13.95
N GLU A 46 -14.38 -0.13 14.01
CA GLU A 46 -14.61 -1.55 14.28
C GLU A 46 -14.06 -2.45 13.17
N ILE A 47 -14.22 -2.04 11.92
CA ILE A 47 -13.65 -2.73 10.76
C ILE A 47 -12.12 -2.73 10.83
N ALA A 48 -11.52 -1.59 11.17
CA ALA A 48 -10.05 -1.47 11.31
C ALA A 48 -9.51 -2.32 12.47
N ILE A 49 -10.22 -2.36 13.62
CA ILE A 49 -9.85 -3.21 14.76
C ILE A 49 -9.90 -4.69 14.37
N ALA A 50 -10.92 -5.14 13.66
CA ALA A 50 -11.05 -6.52 13.23
C ALA A 50 -9.84 -6.95 12.35
N GLY A 51 -9.46 -6.13 11.38
CA GLY A 51 -8.31 -6.41 10.51
C GLY A 51 -6.98 -6.41 11.27
N ARG A 52 -6.77 -5.42 12.13
CA ARG A 52 -5.58 -5.33 12.98
C ARG A 52 -5.43 -6.54 13.90
N ASP A 53 -6.48 -6.87 14.64
CA ASP A 53 -6.54 -8.01 15.56
C ASP A 53 -6.18 -9.33 14.83
N ARG A 54 -6.72 -9.49 13.63
CA ARG A 54 -6.46 -10.67 12.81
C ARG A 54 -5.00 -10.77 12.39
N MET A 55 -4.37 -9.66 12.00
CA MET A 55 -2.95 -9.61 11.63
C MET A 55 -2.05 -9.90 12.83
N GLU A 56 -2.27 -9.23 13.96
CA GLU A 56 -1.44 -9.42 15.18
C GLU A 56 -1.48 -10.87 15.68
N ARG A 57 -2.65 -11.51 15.66
CA ARG A 57 -2.79 -12.93 16.01
C ARG A 57 -2.03 -13.84 15.05
N GLU A 58 -2.01 -13.53 13.75
CA GLU A 58 -1.28 -14.31 12.77
C GLU A 58 0.23 -14.10 12.90
N ILE A 59 0.69 -12.86 13.20
CA ILE A 59 2.10 -12.57 13.50
C ILE A 59 2.55 -13.40 14.72
N ALA A 60 1.82 -13.33 15.83
CA ALA A 60 2.14 -14.08 17.04
C ALA A 60 2.23 -15.59 16.80
N LYS A 61 1.38 -16.13 15.93
CA LYS A 61 1.39 -17.55 15.56
C LYS A 61 2.58 -17.93 14.67
N THR A 62 2.94 -17.06 13.71
CA THR A 62 3.98 -17.32 12.70
C THR A 62 5.37 -17.01 13.24
N TYR A 63 5.48 -16.00 14.09
CA TYR A 63 6.72 -15.49 14.69
C TYR A 63 6.54 -15.32 16.21
N PRO A 64 6.44 -16.45 16.96
CA PRO A 64 6.16 -16.40 18.41
C PRO A 64 7.24 -15.69 19.23
N ASP A 65 8.46 -15.62 18.69
CA ASP A 65 9.60 -14.96 19.34
C ASP A 65 9.81 -13.51 18.87
N ALA A 66 8.89 -12.95 18.07
CA ALA A 66 8.98 -11.56 17.63
C ALA A 66 8.80 -10.62 18.84
N GLU A 67 9.80 -9.81 19.15
CA GLU A 67 9.78 -8.87 20.28
C GLU A 67 8.93 -7.64 20.02
N TYR A 68 8.72 -7.31 18.76
CA TYR A 68 8.03 -6.11 18.35
C TYR A 68 6.99 -6.41 17.29
N MET A 69 5.73 -6.22 17.65
CA MET A 69 4.58 -6.41 16.78
C MET A 69 3.77 -5.11 16.78
N ASP A 70 3.97 -4.30 15.76
CA ASP A 70 3.21 -3.06 15.55
C ASP A 70 2.54 -3.12 14.19
N THR A 71 1.23 -3.17 14.18
CA THR A 71 0.42 -3.27 12.98
C THR A 71 -0.55 -2.11 12.90
N TRP A 72 -0.68 -1.56 11.71
CA TRP A 72 -1.62 -0.47 11.46
C TRP A 72 -2.70 -0.91 10.49
N VAL A 73 -3.86 -0.36 10.69
CA VAL A 73 -4.93 -0.36 9.70
C VAL A 73 -5.44 1.06 9.57
N TRP A 74 -5.41 1.57 8.35
CA TRP A 74 -6.19 2.75 7.98
C TRP A 74 -7.33 2.28 7.11
N PHE A 75 -8.53 2.59 7.55
CA PHE A 75 -9.74 2.25 6.83
C PHE A 75 -10.65 3.48 6.83
N GLN A 76 -10.89 4.02 5.66
CA GLN A 76 -11.69 5.22 5.47
C GLN A 76 -12.88 4.94 4.58
N SER A 77 -13.94 5.73 4.74
CA SER A 77 -15.16 5.59 3.97
C SER A 77 -15.75 6.93 3.54
N GLY A 78 -16.30 6.98 2.34
CA GLY A 78 -17.00 8.14 1.80
C GLY A 78 -16.17 9.42 1.90
N ILE A 79 -16.67 10.44 2.59
CA ILE A 79 -16.00 11.74 2.71
C ILE A 79 -14.59 11.66 3.33
N ASN A 80 -14.31 10.63 4.13
CA ASN A 80 -13.00 10.45 4.74
C ASN A 80 -11.94 9.90 3.76
N THR A 81 -12.30 9.59 2.52
CA THR A 81 -11.36 9.12 1.49
C THR A 81 -10.77 10.25 0.64
N ASP A 82 -10.95 11.50 1.02
CA ASP A 82 -10.38 12.68 0.35
C ASP A 82 -8.86 12.82 0.51
N GLY A 83 -8.25 12.06 1.44
CA GLY A 83 -6.82 11.91 1.65
C GLY A 83 -6.41 10.44 1.70
N ALA A 84 -5.23 10.12 1.17
CA ALA A 84 -4.76 8.73 1.07
C ALA A 84 -4.63 8.03 2.43
N HIS A 85 -4.30 8.79 3.49
CA HIS A 85 -3.98 8.25 4.80
C HIS A 85 -4.68 9.02 5.93
N ASN A 86 -5.97 9.29 5.76
CA ASN A 86 -6.75 9.89 6.81
C ASN A 86 -6.97 8.91 7.98
N PRO A 87 -7.02 9.40 9.23
CA PRO A 87 -7.33 8.54 10.37
C PRO A 87 -8.71 7.91 10.23
N LYS A 88 -8.83 6.66 10.68
CA LYS A 88 -10.13 6.01 10.87
C LYS A 88 -10.95 6.73 11.94
N THR A 89 -12.25 6.79 11.74
CA THR A 89 -13.19 7.48 12.64
C THR A 89 -14.31 6.55 13.11
N SER A 90 -15.26 7.07 13.85
CA SER A 90 -16.50 6.37 14.20
C SER A 90 -17.59 6.48 13.12
N ARG A 91 -17.27 7.04 11.94
CA ARG A 91 -18.22 7.15 10.83
C ARG A 91 -18.77 5.76 10.47
N LYS A 92 -20.06 5.71 10.25
CA LYS A 92 -20.77 4.49 9.81
C LYS A 92 -20.77 4.41 8.28
N LEU A 93 -20.51 3.22 7.75
CA LEU A 93 -20.56 2.95 6.32
C LEU A 93 -21.97 3.11 5.77
N MET A 94 -22.07 3.67 4.58
CA MET A 94 -23.33 3.84 3.85
C MET A 94 -23.22 3.23 2.45
N THR A 95 -24.35 2.80 1.90
CA THR A 95 -24.41 2.38 0.49
C THR A 95 -23.88 3.50 -0.43
N GLY A 96 -23.00 3.14 -1.36
CA GLY A 96 -22.38 4.09 -2.27
C GLY A 96 -21.05 4.68 -1.78
N ASP A 97 -20.63 4.37 -0.55
CA ASP A 97 -19.31 4.80 -0.07
C ASP A 97 -18.18 4.17 -0.89
N ILE A 98 -17.22 4.99 -1.26
CA ILE A 98 -15.89 4.56 -1.65
C ILE A 98 -15.13 4.25 -0.36
N LEU A 99 -14.36 3.17 -0.35
CA LEU A 99 -13.58 2.73 0.78
C LEU A 99 -12.10 2.71 0.42
N SER A 100 -11.26 3.17 1.33
CA SER A 100 -9.80 3.00 1.28
C SER A 100 -9.38 2.02 2.38
N LEU A 101 -8.93 0.83 1.98
CA LEU A 101 -8.43 -0.23 2.85
C LEU A 101 -6.91 -0.22 2.81
N ASN A 102 -6.27 -0.04 3.96
CA ASN A 102 -4.82 -0.03 4.07
C ASN A 102 -4.40 -0.83 5.30
N THR A 103 -3.62 -1.89 5.09
CA THR A 103 -3.08 -2.74 6.17
C THR A 103 -1.55 -2.69 6.13
N PHE A 104 -0.94 -2.54 7.29
CA PHE A 104 0.50 -2.40 7.46
C PHE A 104 0.99 -3.28 8.61
N PRO A 105 1.15 -4.61 8.40
CA PRO A 105 1.78 -5.46 9.39
C PRO A 105 3.27 -5.15 9.49
N MET A 106 3.81 -5.27 10.69
CA MET A 106 5.24 -5.19 10.95
C MET A 106 5.73 -6.47 11.62
N ILE A 107 6.80 -7.05 11.08
CA ILE A 107 7.44 -8.24 11.63
C ILE A 107 8.92 -7.93 11.82
N SER A 108 9.39 -7.98 13.06
CA SER A 108 10.81 -7.73 13.39
C SER A 108 11.36 -6.43 12.78
N GLY A 109 10.55 -5.37 12.78
CA GLY A 109 10.89 -4.07 12.22
C GLY A 109 10.62 -3.90 10.72
N TYR A 110 10.24 -4.95 9.99
CA TYR A 110 9.94 -4.88 8.56
C TYR A 110 8.45 -4.69 8.32
N TYR A 111 8.13 -3.63 7.58
CA TYR A 111 6.75 -3.33 7.17
C TYR A 111 6.44 -3.89 5.78
N THR A 112 5.18 -4.21 5.58
CA THR A 112 4.57 -4.44 4.27
C THR A 112 3.26 -3.69 4.18
N ALA A 113 2.71 -3.56 2.99
CA ALA A 113 1.45 -2.87 2.77
C ALA A 113 0.53 -3.67 1.84
N LEU A 114 -0.76 -3.60 2.12
CA LEU A 114 -1.83 -3.89 1.18
C LEU A 114 -2.76 -2.69 1.15
N GLU A 115 -2.90 -2.07 0.00
CA GLU A 115 -3.79 -0.92 -0.20
C GLU A 115 -4.80 -1.23 -1.29
N ARG A 116 -6.09 -1.06 -1.01
CA ARG A 116 -7.17 -1.36 -1.97
C ARG A 116 -8.29 -0.34 -1.87
N THR A 117 -8.82 0.02 -3.03
CA THR A 117 -10.08 0.76 -3.13
C THR A 117 -11.22 -0.21 -3.33
N LEU A 118 -12.26 -0.08 -2.50
CA LEU A 118 -13.46 -0.90 -2.51
C LEU A 118 -14.70 0.00 -2.53
N PHE A 119 -15.87 -0.61 -2.64
CA PHE A 119 -17.15 0.10 -2.69
C PHE A 119 -18.20 -0.64 -1.87
N VAL A 120 -19.17 0.12 -1.31
CA VAL A 120 -20.29 -0.44 -0.57
C VAL A 120 -21.53 -0.53 -1.48
N ASP A 121 -21.90 -1.73 -1.87
CA ASP A 121 -23.08 -2.12 -2.68
C ASP A 121 -23.12 -1.49 -4.09
N LYS A 122 -23.03 -0.18 -4.20
CA LYS A 122 -23.22 0.57 -5.45
C LYS A 122 -22.06 1.53 -5.65
N ILE A 123 -21.76 1.80 -6.91
CA ILE A 123 -20.80 2.83 -7.33
C ILE A 123 -21.40 3.61 -8.48
N ASP A 124 -21.12 4.90 -8.57
CA ASP A 124 -21.45 5.70 -9.74
C ASP A 124 -20.48 5.45 -10.90
N ASP A 125 -20.92 5.71 -12.12
CA ASP A 125 -20.15 5.44 -13.34
C ASP A 125 -18.85 6.25 -13.42
N ALA A 126 -18.79 7.44 -12.85
CA ALA A 126 -17.59 8.27 -12.89
C ALA A 126 -16.50 7.69 -11.98
N SER A 127 -16.88 7.30 -10.77
CA SER A 127 -15.98 6.62 -9.81
C SER A 127 -15.50 5.27 -10.34
N LEU A 128 -16.39 4.49 -10.97
CA LEU A 128 -16.02 3.22 -11.59
C LEU A 128 -14.98 3.41 -12.71
N LYS A 129 -15.20 4.37 -13.61
CA LYS A 129 -14.25 4.67 -14.69
C LYS A 129 -12.89 5.14 -14.17
N ALA A 130 -12.87 5.97 -13.14
CA ALA A 130 -11.61 6.40 -12.50
C ALA A 130 -10.86 5.21 -11.87
N TRP A 131 -11.58 4.33 -11.19
CA TRP A 131 -11.01 3.10 -10.62
C TRP A 131 -10.45 2.17 -11.70
N GLU A 132 -11.20 1.94 -12.79
CA GLU A 132 -10.75 1.13 -13.94
C GLU A 132 -9.51 1.72 -14.60
N ALA A 133 -9.43 3.04 -14.76
CA ALA A 133 -8.25 3.72 -15.27
C ALA A 133 -7.03 3.48 -14.35
N ASN A 134 -7.22 3.64 -13.03
CA ASN A 134 -6.16 3.37 -12.06
C ASN A 134 -5.67 1.92 -12.11
N ILE A 135 -6.58 0.94 -12.24
CA ILE A 135 -6.22 -0.47 -12.38
C ILE A 135 -5.38 -0.73 -13.64
N LYS A 136 -5.68 -0.07 -14.75
CA LYS A 136 -4.87 -0.19 -15.99
C LYS A 136 -3.45 0.33 -15.77
N VAL A 137 -3.32 1.51 -15.15
CA VAL A 137 -2.01 2.11 -14.84
C VAL A 137 -1.23 1.22 -13.86
N HIS A 138 -1.88 0.72 -12.80
CA HIS A 138 -1.27 -0.19 -11.84
C HIS A 138 -0.74 -1.48 -12.51
N LYS A 139 -1.55 -2.14 -13.34
CA LYS A 139 -1.14 -3.34 -14.07
C LYS A 139 0.05 -3.05 -14.98
N ARG A 140 0.03 -1.92 -15.68
CA ARG A 140 1.17 -1.50 -16.51
C ARG A 140 2.42 -1.27 -15.68
N GLY A 141 2.31 -0.63 -14.51
CA GLY A 141 3.41 -0.44 -13.58
C GLY A 141 4.08 -1.76 -13.18
N LEU A 142 3.29 -2.79 -12.84
CA LEU A 142 3.81 -4.12 -12.50
C LEU A 142 4.59 -4.76 -13.66
N GLU A 143 4.21 -4.49 -14.91
CA GLU A 143 4.95 -4.99 -16.09
C GLU A 143 6.28 -4.27 -16.30
N LEU A 144 6.39 -3.01 -15.88
CA LEU A 144 7.56 -2.17 -16.07
C LEU A 144 8.61 -2.35 -14.97
N ILE A 145 8.20 -2.77 -13.76
CA ILE A 145 9.10 -2.97 -12.62
C ILE A 145 9.99 -4.19 -12.89
N LYS A 146 11.22 -3.93 -13.34
CA LYS A 146 12.23 -4.96 -13.67
C LYS A 146 13.62 -4.45 -13.37
N PRO A 147 14.58 -5.33 -13.02
CA PRO A 147 15.98 -4.94 -12.92
C PRO A 147 16.47 -4.27 -14.21
N GLY A 148 17.24 -3.21 -14.07
CA GLY A 148 17.79 -2.41 -15.17
C GLY A 148 16.94 -1.24 -15.64
N VAL A 149 15.70 -1.10 -15.17
CA VAL A 149 14.79 0.00 -15.52
C VAL A 149 14.94 1.13 -14.50
N LYS A 150 14.92 2.39 -14.94
CA LYS A 150 14.94 3.55 -14.05
C LYS A 150 13.54 3.83 -13.47
N CYS A 151 13.50 4.27 -12.22
CA CYS A 151 12.28 4.71 -11.58
C CYS A 151 11.58 5.84 -12.36
N SER A 152 12.34 6.83 -12.86
CA SER A 152 11.79 7.94 -13.66
C SER A 152 11.17 7.46 -14.98
N ASP A 153 11.80 6.49 -15.66
CA ASP A 153 11.29 5.99 -16.95
C ASP A 153 9.94 5.28 -16.77
N ILE A 154 9.81 4.48 -15.70
CA ILE A 154 8.52 3.89 -15.31
C ILE A 154 7.48 4.99 -15.08
N CYS A 155 7.85 6.03 -14.33
CA CYS A 155 6.94 7.12 -14.00
C CYS A 155 6.48 7.87 -15.25
N PHE A 156 7.36 8.19 -16.18
CA PHE A 156 7.01 8.88 -17.43
C PHE A 156 6.04 8.05 -18.28
N GLU A 157 6.29 6.75 -18.45
CA GLU A 157 5.39 5.89 -19.20
C GLU A 157 4.00 5.77 -18.55
N LEU A 158 3.94 5.66 -17.23
CA LEU A 158 2.67 5.64 -16.51
C LEU A 158 1.93 6.97 -16.58
N ASN A 159 2.65 8.11 -16.60
CA ASN A 159 2.07 9.42 -16.81
C ASN A 159 1.42 9.55 -18.21
N GLU A 160 2.10 9.06 -19.26
CA GLU A 160 1.54 9.07 -20.62
C GLU A 160 0.24 8.27 -20.67
N LEU A 161 0.26 7.04 -20.14
CA LEU A 161 -0.95 6.22 -20.07
C LEU A 161 -2.08 6.89 -19.26
N PHE A 162 -1.74 7.51 -18.13
CA PHE A 162 -2.73 8.14 -17.27
C PHE A 162 -3.30 9.44 -17.91
N ALA A 163 -2.48 10.15 -18.70
CA ALA A 163 -2.92 11.29 -19.52
C ALA A 163 -3.86 10.86 -20.65
N GLU A 164 -3.53 9.78 -21.38
CA GLU A 164 -4.39 9.19 -22.42
C GLU A 164 -5.77 8.79 -21.87
N LEU A 165 -5.79 8.27 -20.64
CA LEU A 165 -7.03 7.92 -19.93
C LEU A 165 -7.79 9.14 -19.39
N GLY A 166 -7.18 10.35 -19.42
CA GLY A 166 -7.79 11.60 -18.97
C GLY A 166 -7.72 11.85 -17.46
N TYR A 167 -6.89 11.11 -16.72
CA TYR A 167 -6.86 11.16 -15.26
C TYR A 167 -5.54 11.66 -14.65
N LEU A 168 -4.52 11.98 -15.44
CA LEU A 168 -3.22 12.41 -14.89
C LEU A 168 -3.31 13.61 -13.94
N HIS A 169 -4.24 14.53 -14.19
CA HIS A 169 -4.43 15.73 -13.38
C HIS A 169 -4.95 15.45 -11.95
N TYR A 170 -5.44 14.24 -11.68
CA TYR A 170 -5.80 13.80 -10.33
C TYR A 170 -4.65 13.16 -9.57
N ARG A 171 -3.52 12.86 -10.22
CA ARG A 171 -2.37 12.27 -9.56
C ARG A 171 -1.69 13.26 -8.60
N THR A 172 -1.56 12.88 -7.35
CA THR A 172 -0.95 13.71 -6.29
C THR A 172 0.37 13.18 -5.77
N PHE A 173 0.68 11.90 -6.04
CA PHE A 173 1.89 11.20 -5.54
C PHE A 173 2.62 10.49 -6.68
N GLY A 174 3.80 9.90 -6.39
CA GLY A 174 4.45 8.91 -7.25
C GLY A 174 3.63 7.61 -7.34
N TYR A 175 4.10 6.70 -8.18
CA TYR A 175 3.41 5.43 -8.43
C TYR A 175 3.82 4.30 -7.48
N GLY A 176 4.82 4.52 -6.65
CA GLY A 176 5.28 3.57 -5.66
C GLY A 176 6.52 4.07 -4.93
N HIS A 177 6.87 3.40 -3.86
CA HIS A 177 8.04 3.71 -3.05
C HIS A 177 8.60 2.45 -2.40
N SER A 178 9.81 2.53 -1.86
CA SER A 178 10.45 1.42 -1.17
C SER A 178 9.72 1.01 0.10
N PHE A 179 9.86 -0.27 0.42
CA PHE A 179 9.46 -0.85 1.71
C PHE A 179 10.61 -1.64 2.33
N GLY A 180 10.61 -1.73 3.64
CA GLY A 180 11.62 -2.45 4.41
C GLY A 180 11.53 -2.16 5.90
N VAL A 181 12.69 -1.94 6.51
CA VAL A 181 12.78 -1.47 7.90
C VAL A 181 12.21 -0.06 7.99
N LEU A 182 11.34 0.15 8.93
CA LEU A 182 10.58 1.39 9.15
C LEU A 182 9.44 1.60 8.14
N SER A 183 8.41 2.30 8.61
CA SER A 183 7.22 2.59 7.82
C SER A 183 7.49 3.63 6.74
N HIS A 184 6.56 3.74 5.80
CA HIS A 184 6.59 4.76 4.76
C HIS A 184 6.64 6.21 5.27
N PHE A 185 6.30 6.49 6.53
CA PHE A 185 6.47 7.81 7.13
C PHE A 185 7.92 8.15 7.46
N TYR A 186 8.69 7.18 7.94
CA TYR A 186 9.97 7.45 8.58
C TYR A 186 11.16 6.72 7.96
N GLY A 187 10.95 5.86 7.00
CA GLY A 187 12.04 4.99 6.63
C GLY A 187 12.05 4.35 5.28
N ARG A 188 11.17 4.78 4.37
CA ARG A 188 11.39 4.40 2.97
C ARG A 188 12.78 4.85 2.54
N GLU A 189 13.46 4.01 1.81
CA GLU A 189 14.80 4.32 1.31
C GLU A 189 14.70 5.50 0.33
N ALA A 190 15.21 6.65 0.72
CA ALA A 190 15.20 7.85 -0.11
C ALA A 190 15.95 7.59 -1.41
N GLY A 191 15.30 7.85 -2.53
CA GLY A 191 15.81 7.56 -3.86
C GLY A 191 15.35 6.25 -4.47
N LEU A 192 14.51 5.47 -3.79
CA LEU A 192 13.80 4.33 -4.38
C LEU A 192 12.28 4.62 -4.37
N GLU A 193 11.89 5.48 -5.27
CA GLU A 193 10.50 5.91 -5.48
C GLU A 193 10.21 5.98 -6.98
N LEU A 194 9.03 5.59 -7.41
CA LEU A 194 8.60 5.69 -8.81
C LEU A 194 8.07 7.11 -9.08
N ARG A 195 8.99 8.04 -9.28
CA ARG A 195 8.76 9.46 -9.52
C ARG A 195 9.64 10.00 -10.64
N GLU A 196 9.24 11.11 -11.25
CA GLU A 196 9.92 11.75 -12.38
C GLU A 196 11.35 12.20 -12.06
N ASP A 197 11.60 12.59 -10.83
CA ASP A 197 12.88 13.13 -10.36
C ASP A 197 13.85 12.05 -9.82
N ILE A 198 13.46 10.78 -9.83
CA ILE A 198 14.24 9.66 -9.30
C ILE A 198 14.89 8.85 -10.42
N ASN A 199 16.20 8.95 -10.55
CA ASN A 199 16.99 8.26 -11.56
C ASN A 199 17.59 6.92 -11.10
N THR A 200 17.18 6.42 -9.95
CA THR A 200 17.61 5.10 -9.45
C THR A 200 17.23 4.02 -10.45
N VAL A 201 18.19 3.18 -10.80
CA VAL A 201 17.98 1.97 -11.61
C VAL A 201 17.57 0.84 -10.68
N LEU A 202 16.50 0.16 -11.00
CA LEU A 202 16.04 -0.99 -10.22
C LEU A 202 17.02 -2.16 -10.32
N GLU A 203 17.27 -2.81 -9.20
CA GLU A 203 18.12 -3.99 -9.08
C GLU A 203 17.33 -5.14 -8.44
N GLU A 204 17.83 -6.37 -8.62
CA GLU A 204 17.26 -7.53 -7.93
C GLU A 204 17.27 -7.33 -6.41
N ASN A 205 16.23 -7.81 -5.74
CA ASN A 205 16.04 -7.71 -4.30
C ASN A 205 15.73 -6.28 -3.77
N MET A 206 15.50 -5.31 -4.64
CA MET A 206 14.81 -4.08 -4.26
C MET A 206 13.32 -4.38 -4.07
N VAL A 207 12.72 -3.79 -3.04
CA VAL A 207 11.28 -3.95 -2.74
C VAL A 207 10.60 -2.60 -2.89
N VAL A 208 9.53 -2.57 -3.69
CA VAL A 208 8.67 -1.40 -3.89
C VAL A 208 7.20 -1.78 -3.70
N SER A 209 6.41 -0.86 -3.20
CA SER A 209 4.96 -0.95 -3.03
C SER A 209 4.28 0.20 -3.75
#